data_e794d0d8d449e95eb39e1dc79be50e74
#
_entry.id   e794d0d8d449e95eb39e1dc79be50e74
#
_cell.length_a   1.000
_cell.length_b   1.000
_cell.length_c   1.000
_cell.angle_alpha   90.00
_cell.angle_beta   90.00
_cell.angle_gamma   90.00
#
_symmetry.space_group_name_H-M   'P 1'
#
loop_
_entity.id
_entity.type
_entity.pdbx_description
1 polymer ?
#
loop_
_entity_poly.entity_id
_entity_poly.type
_entity_poly.pdbx_seq_one_letter_code
_entity_poly.pdbx_strand_id
1 'polypeptide(L)'
;LSKGFKVSYSGVCKYIKEVKNKNIPSSQEAFIRGYHPPGESCEFDWGEVKLYIGGKQQRFYMAVFTFSHSNGRYAWLFRHQNTLAFMESHRNFFREVGGAPSMMVYDNMRVAIKEFVGAEKKPTEALLRLSNFYRCHYRFCNARAGWEKGHVERSVEYVRRKAFSVRLRFDSLEDAQNQL
;
A
#
# COMPACT_ATOMS: atom_id res chain seq x y z
N LEU A 1 -29.41 23.44 30.77
CA LEU A 1 -30.46 23.07 29.81
C LEU A 1 -29.82 22.71 28.48
N SER A 2 -29.45 21.43 28.30
CA SER A 2 -28.93 20.91 27.03
C SER A 2 -30.09 20.74 26.06
N LYS A 3 -30.21 21.63 25.08
CA LYS A 3 -31.08 21.40 23.93
C LYS A 3 -30.48 20.29 23.07
N GLY A 4 -30.90 19.05 23.29
CA GLY A 4 -30.51 17.90 22.48
C GLY A 4 -31.11 18.01 21.07
N PHE A 5 -30.29 18.33 20.09
CA PHE A 5 -30.69 18.23 18.70
C PHE A 5 -30.55 16.78 18.21
N LYS A 6 -31.66 16.16 17.80
CA LYS A 6 -31.66 14.86 17.13
C LYS A 6 -31.27 15.07 15.65
N VAL A 7 -29.98 14.93 15.35
CA VAL A 7 -29.48 14.98 13.96
C VAL A 7 -28.81 13.65 13.63
N SER A 8 -29.08 13.12 12.44
CA SER A 8 -28.38 11.94 11.93
C SER A 8 -26.97 12.30 11.50
N TYR A 9 -26.04 11.34 11.60
CA TYR A 9 -24.65 11.52 11.10
C TYR A 9 -24.61 11.99 9.65
N SER A 10 -25.45 11.44 8.77
CA SER A 10 -25.58 11.86 7.38
C SER A 10 -26.06 13.31 7.23
N GLY A 11 -26.99 13.77 8.11
CA GLY A 11 -27.44 15.16 8.13
C GLY A 11 -26.32 16.13 8.51
N VAL A 12 -25.49 15.79 9.49
CA VAL A 12 -24.30 16.56 9.89
C VAL A 12 -23.29 16.63 8.76
N CYS A 13 -22.99 15.52 8.11
CA CYS A 13 -22.06 15.48 6.97
C CYS A 13 -22.55 16.34 5.79
N LYS A 14 -23.87 16.29 5.49
CA LYS A 14 -24.47 17.12 4.44
C LYS A 14 -24.37 18.60 4.76
N TYR A 15 -24.71 18.99 6.01
CA TYR A 15 -24.61 20.38 6.47
C TYR A 15 -23.16 20.90 6.43
N ILE A 16 -22.18 20.11 6.91
CA ILE A 16 -20.77 20.49 6.84
C ILE A 16 -20.33 20.70 5.39
N LYS A 17 -20.77 19.85 4.47
CA LYS A 17 -20.46 19.97 3.03
C LYS A 17 -21.05 21.23 2.43
N GLU A 18 -22.29 21.57 2.78
CA GLU A 18 -22.96 22.78 2.32
C GLU A 18 -22.32 24.07 2.86
N VAL A 19 -21.93 24.07 4.17
CA VAL A 19 -21.24 25.21 4.79
C VAL A 19 -19.85 25.40 4.22
N LYS A 20 -19.11 24.32 4.00
CA LYS A 20 -17.79 24.39 3.34
C LYS A 20 -17.90 24.94 1.93
N ASN A 21 -18.89 24.51 1.14
CA ASN A 21 -19.06 24.99 -0.22
C ASN A 21 -19.52 26.48 -0.30
N LYS A 22 -20.14 27.01 0.75
CA LYS A 22 -20.57 28.43 0.79
C LYS A 22 -19.48 29.39 1.28
N ASN A 23 -18.52 28.92 2.08
CA ASN A 23 -17.58 29.79 2.78
C ASN A 23 -16.13 29.67 2.32
N ILE A 24 -15.82 28.85 1.33
CA ILE A 24 -14.46 28.74 0.79
C ILE A 24 -14.49 29.34 -0.61
N PRO A 25 -13.81 30.51 -0.82
CA PRO A 25 -13.43 30.87 -2.18
C PRO A 25 -12.63 29.68 -2.70
N SER A 26 -12.84 29.29 -3.96
CA SER A 26 -12.12 28.18 -4.58
C SER A 26 -10.64 28.36 -4.34
N SER A 27 -10.13 27.77 -3.25
CA SER A 27 -8.71 27.66 -3.03
C SER A 27 -8.22 26.81 -4.19
N GLN A 28 -7.51 27.40 -5.10
CA GLN A 28 -6.73 26.65 -6.07
C GLN A 28 -5.80 25.79 -5.22
N GLU A 29 -6.11 24.51 -5.09
CA GLU A 29 -5.20 23.56 -4.47
C GLU A 29 -3.91 23.61 -5.28
N ALA A 30 -2.88 24.24 -4.73
CA ALA A 30 -1.58 24.28 -5.35
C ALA A 30 -0.99 22.85 -5.27
N PHE A 31 -1.04 22.14 -6.38
CA PHE A 31 -0.35 20.86 -6.52
C PHE A 31 1.16 21.12 -6.61
N ILE A 32 1.83 20.99 -5.49
CA ILE A 32 3.30 20.97 -5.46
C ILE A 32 3.71 19.55 -5.87
N ARG A 33 4.27 19.41 -7.05
CA ARG A 33 4.83 18.13 -7.50
C ARG A 33 6.02 17.77 -6.62
N GLY A 34 5.88 16.71 -5.82
CA GLY A 34 7.01 16.15 -5.07
C GLY A 34 8.11 15.70 -6.03
N TYR A 35 9.35 16.10 -5.78
CA TYR A 35 10.51 15.58 -6.49
C TYR A 35 11.00 14.32 -5.77
N HIS A 36 11.05 13.21 -6.50
CA HIS A 36 11.55 11.92 -6.02
C HIS A 36 12.74 11.50 -6.88
N PRO A 37 13.97 11.53 -6.38
CA PRO A 37 15.13 11.04 -7.13
C PRO A 37 14.98 9.56 -7.51
N PRO A 38 15.62 9.12 -8.62
CA PRO A 38 15.66 7.71 -9.00
C PRO A 38 16.26 6.85 -7.87
N GLY A 39 15.64 5.71 -7.56
CA GLY A 39 16.12 4.78 -6.52
C GLY A 39 16.01 5.26 -5.08
N GLU A 40 15.50 6.47 -4.84
CA GLU A 40 15.38 7.02 -3.49
C GLU A 40 14.33 6.27 -2.67
N SER A 41 13.10 6.17 -3.16
CA SER A 41 12.01 5.59 -2.38
C SER A 41 11.13 4.64 -3.18
N CYS A 42 10.70 3.59 -2.49
CA CYS A 42 9.75 2.61 -2.98
C CYS A 42 8.70 2.33 -1.90
N GLU A 43 7.45 2.38 -2.29
CA GLU A 43 6.32 2.10 -1.43
C GLU A 43 5.94 0.62 -1.54
N PHE A 44 5.59 0.01 -0.41
CA PHE A 44 5.14 -1.37 -0.32
C PHE A 44 3.75 -1.45 0.26
N ASP A 45 2.88 -2.24 -0.38
CA ASP A 45 1.55 -2.54 0.15
C ASP A 45 1.10 -3.97 -0.21
N TRP A 46 0.13 -4.48 0.57
CA TRP A 46 -0.53 -5.74 0.32
C TRP A 46 -1.87 -5.53 -0.37
N GLY A 47 -2.09 -6.27 -1.45
CA GLY A 47 -3.38 -6.40 -2.10
C GLY A 47 -3.98 -7.80 -1.94
N GLU A 48 -5.29 -7.91 -2.06
CA GLU A 48 -5.96 -9.21 -2.15
C GLU A 48 -6.49 -9.45 -3.56
N VAL A 49 -6.41 -10.71 -4.00
CA VAL A 49 -7.03 -11.17 -5.23
C VAL A 49 -7.64 -12.56 -5.04
N LYS A 50 -8.77 -12.79 -5.67
CA LYS A 50 -9.42 -14.12 -5.73
C LYS A 50 -9.21 -14.71 -7.11
N LEU A 51 -8.52 -15.83 -7.19
CA LEU A 51 -8.21 -16.55 -8.43
C LEU A 51 -8.74 -17.98 -8.35
N TYR A 52 -9.00 -18.57 -9.51
CA TYR A 52 -9.31 -20.00 -9.63
C TYR A 52 -8.02 -20.73 -9.97
N ILE A 53 -7.56 -21.60 -9.06
CA ILE A 53 -6.40 -22.46 -9.27
C ILE A 53 -6.88 -23.91 -9.29
N GLY A 54 -6.61 -24.63 -10.39
CA GLY A 54 -7.07 -26.00 -10.54
C GLY A 54 -8.60 -26.12 -10.41
N GLY A 55 -9.34 -25.12 -10.91
CA GLY A 55 -10.81 -25.07 -10.86
C GLY A 55 -11.42 -24.61 -9.54
N LYS A 56 -10.65 -24.41 -8.48
CA LYS A 56 -11.13 -23.96 -7.15
C LYS A 56 -10.80 -22.49 -6.91
N GLN A 57 -11.80 -21.70 -6.50
CA GLN A 57 -11.57 -20.32 -6.10
C GLN A 57 -10.79 -20.25 -4.78
N GLN A 58 -9.71 -19.51 -4.79
CA GLN A 58 -8.83 -19.31 -3.65
C GLN A 58 -8.47 -17.83 -3.52
N ARG A 59 -8.18 -17.39 -2.29
CA ARG A 59 -7.68 -16.04 -1.99
C ARG A 59 -6.16 -16.07 -1.98
N PHE A 60 -5.57 -15.07 -2.61
CA PHE A 60 -4.13 -14.81 -2.60
C PHE A 60 -3.85 -13.38 -2.19
N TYR A 61 -2.63 -13.14 -1.73
CA TYR A 61 -2.12 -11.83 -1.35
C TYR A 61 -1.05 -11.41 -2.36
N MET A 62 -1.19 -10.20 -2.87
CA MET A 62 -0.21 -9.57 -3.76
C MET A 62 0.69 -8.66 -2.94
N ALA A 63 1.98 -8.93 -2.88
CA ALA A 63 2.99 -7.98 -2.41
C ALA A 63 3.30 -7.03 -3.56
N VAL A 64 2.95 -5.77 -3.43
CA VAL A 64 3.10 -4.75 -4.49
C VAL A 64 4.12 -3.71 -4.07
N PHE A 65 5.10 -3.47 -4.94
CA PHE A 65 6.14 -2.47 -4.79
C PHE A 65 5.97 -1.40 -5.86
N THR A 66 6.06 -0.14 -5.49
CA THR A 66 5.91 0.99 -6.41
C THR A 66 7.01 2.01 -6.18
N PHE A 67 7.86 2.24 -7.17
CA PHE A 67 8.86 3.31 -7.11
C PHE A 67 8.20 4.68 -7.21
N SER A 68 8.55 5.58 -6.29
CA SER A 68 7.99 6.94 -6.26
C SER A 68 8.43 7.79 -7.46
N HIS A 69 9.63 7.55 -8.00
CA HIS A 69 10.16 8.28 -9.16
C HIS A 69 9.48 7.87 -10.47
N SER A 70 9.50 6.57 -10.78
CA SER A 70 9.10 6.05 -12.10
C SER A 70 7.65 5.57 -12.17
N ASN A 71 6.99 5.39 -11.03
CA ASN A 71 5.76 4.60 -10.89
C ASN A 71 5.91 3.14 -11.41
N GLY A 72 7.14 2.66 -11.55
CA GLY A 72 7.43 1.25 -11.83
C GLY A 72 6.85 0.36 -10.75
N ARG A 73 6.13 -0.69 -11.14
CA ARG A 73 5.41 -1.58 -10.24
C ARG A 73 5.92 -2.99 -10.41
N TYR A 74 6.09 -3.66 -9.28
CA TYR A 74 6.50 -5.06 -9.19
C TYR A 74 5.58 -5.77 -8.21
N ALA A 75 5.21 -7.01 -8.50
CA ALA A 75 4.28 -7.73 -7.65
C ALA A 75 4.55 -9.24 -7.62
N TRP A 76 4.22 -9.87 -6.47
CA TRP A 76 4.31 -11.31 -6.26
C TRP A 76 3.10 -11.82 -5.51
N LEU A 77 2.64 -13.02 -5.87
CA LEU A 77 1.52 -13.70 -5.24
C LEU A 77 1.99 -14.61 -4.11
N PHE A 78 1.24 -14.54 -3.00
CA PHE A 78 1.47 -15.39 -1.83
C PHE A 78 0.15 -15.99 -1.33
N ARG A 79 0.22 -17.18 -0.74
CA ARG A 79 -0.95 -17.80 -0.10
C ARG A 79 -1.31 -17.13 1.23
N HIS A 80 -0.32 -16.55 1.91
CA HIS A 80 -0.47 -15.96 3.24
C HIS A 80 0.24 -14.62 3.32
N GLN A 81 -0.36 -13.69 4.06
CA GLN A 81 0.24 -12.41 4.42
C GLN A 81 0.92 -12.55 5.79
N ASN A 82 2.13 -13.10 5.79
CA ASN A 82 2.90 -13.36 7.00
C ASN A 82 4.35 -12.85 6.86
N THR A 83 5.13 -12.98 7.93
CA THR A 83 6.54 -12.52 7.98
C THR A 83 7.40 -13.18 6.91
N LEU A 84 7.19 -14.48 6.64
CA LEU A 84 7.96 -15.20 5.61
C LEU A 84 7.68 -14.64 4.21
N ALA A 85 6.40 -14.48 3.84
CA ALA A 85 5.99 -13.89 2.57
C ALA A 85 6.49 -12.44 2.44
N PHE A 86 6.49 -11.67 3.54
CA PHE A 86 7.05 -10.32 3.58
C PHE A 86 8.54 -10.32 3.26
N MET A 87 9.33 -11.15 3.93
CA MET A 87 10.78 -11.25 3.69
C MET A 87 11.10 -11.76 2.27
N GLU A 88 10.36 -12.77 1.79
CA GLU A 88 10.54 -13.33 0.47
C GLU A 88 10.18 -12.35 -0.66
N SER A 89 9.09 -11.60 -0.50
CA SER A 89 8.70 -10.58 -1.48
C SER A 89 9.77 -9.49 -1.64
N HIS A 90 10.37 -9.03 -0.54
CA HIS A 90 11.45 -8.04 -0.59
C HIS A 90 12.71 -8.61 -1.23
N ARG A 91 13.09 -9.86 -0.89
CA ARG A 91 14.21 -10.53 -1.54
C ARG A 91 14.01 -10.64 -3.05
N ASN A 92 12.82 -11.03 -3.48
CA ASN A 92 12.50 -11.15 -4.91
C ASN A 92 12.55 -9.80 -5.60
N PHE A 93 11.95 -8.76 -5.00
CA PHE A 93 11.95 -7.40 -5.52
C PHE A 93 13.37 -6.85 -5.64
N PHE A 94 14.20 -6.91 -4.59
CA PHE A 94 15.56 -6.37 -4.64
C PHE A 94 16.46 -7.12 -5.64
N ARG A 95 16.22 -8.42 -5.81
CA ARG A 95 16.92 -9.20 -6.84
C ARG A 95 16.49 -8.77 -8.24
N GLU A 96 15.21 -8.57 -8.48
CA GLU A 96 14.65 -8.18 -9.78
C GLU A 96 15.16 -6.81 -10.23
N VAL A 97 15.23 -5.86 -9.32
CA VAL A 97 15.67 -4.49 -9.63
C VAL A 97 17.19 -4.30 -9.50
N GLY A 98 17.93 -5.33 -9.09
CA GLY A 98 19.39 -5.29 -8.97
C GLY A 98 19.90 -4.56 -7.74
N GLY A 99 19.07 -4.30 -6.73
CA GLY A 99 19.46 -3.60 -5.49
C GLY A 99 18.26 -3.18 -4.65
N ALA A 100 18.53 -2.55 -3.50
CA ALA A 100 17.49 -1.99 -2.66
C ALA A 100 17.39 -0.47 -2.86
N PRO A 101 16.17 0.12 -2.84
CA PRO A 101 16.02 1.57 -2.77
C PRO A 101 16.59 2.10 -1.47
N SER A 102 16.96 3.39 -1.43
CA SER A 102 17.48 4.00 -0.21
C SER A 102 16.45 3.99 0.93
N MET A 103 15.17 4.11 0.59
CA MET A 103 14.07 4.17 1.55
C MET A 103 12.91 3.26 1.11
N MET A 104 12.50 2.33 1.97
CA MET A 104 11.24 1.61 1.86
C MET A 104 10.15 2.30 2.68
N VAL A 105 8.98 2.50 2.10
CA VAL A 105 7.84 3.15 2.75
C VAL A 105 6.73 2.12 2.97
N TYR A 106 6.28 1.99 4.21
CA TYR A 106 5.27 1.01 4.64
C TYR A 106 4.04 1.69 5.21
N ASP A 107 2.88 1.11 4.95
CA ASP A 107 1.70 1.42 5.76
C ASP A 107 1.75 0.73 7.13
N ASN A 108 0.71 0.96 7.93
CA ASN A 108 0.55 0.40 9.28
C ASN A 108 0.20 -1.10 9.23
N MET A 109 1.12 -1.92 8.75
CA MET A 109 0.93 -3.36 8.63
C MET A 109 1.62 -4.13 9.76
N ARG A 110 0.96 -5.17 10.28
CA ARG A 110 1.45 -5.98 11.41
C ARG A 110 2.77 -6.71 11.15
N VAL A 111 3.08 -7.01 9.88
CA VAL A 111 4.34 -7.66 9.51
C VAL A 111 5.54 -6.70 9.60
N ALA A 112 5.30 -5.38 9.55
CA ALA A 112 6.32 -4.36 9.64
C ALA A 112 6.33 -3.64 10.99
N ILE A 113 5.17 -3.48 11.66
CA ILE A 113 5.04 -2.80 12.95
C ILE A 113 4.72 -3.82 14.03
N LYS A 114 5.58 -3.88 15.06
CA LYS A 114 5.40 -4.73 16.23
C LYS A 114 4.39 -4.14 17.21
N GLU A 115 4.55 -2.86 17.54
CA GLU A 115 3.68 -2.15 18.48
C GLU A 115 3.65 -0.65 18.22
N PHE A 116 2.61 0.00 18.76
CA PHE A 116 2.48 1.45 18.78
C PHE A 116 2.73 1.96 20.20
N VAL A 117 3.67 2.87 20.38
CA VAL A 117 3.97 3.52 21.67
C VAL A 117 3.65 5.01 21.51
N GLY A 118 2.43 5.40 21.84
CA GLY A 118 1.94 6.76 21.55
C GLY A 118 1.90 7.03 20.04
N ALA A 119 2.65 8.03 19.58
CA ALA A 119 2.81 8.35 18.17
C ALA A 119 3.91 7.54 17.47
N GLU A 120 4.79 6.89 18.23
CA GLU A 120 5.91 6.12 17.68
C GLU A 120 5.47 4.71 17.27
N LYS A 121 6.08 4.23 16.19
CA LYS A 121 5.84 2.89 15.64
C LYS A 121 7.12 2.09 15.76
N LYS A 122 7.10 1.04 16.56
CA LYS A 122 8.23 0.14 16.70
C LYS A 122 8.23 -0.90 15.58
N PRO A 123 9.33 -1.04 14.83
CA PRO A 123 9.43 -2.02 13.76
C PRO A 123 9.45 -3.46 14.32
N THR A 124 9.06 -4.41 13.49
CA THR A 124 9.28 -5.83 13.76
C THR A 124 10.77 -6.17 13.60
N GLU A 125 11.20 -7.25 14.26
CA GLU A 125 12.56 -7.77 14.09
C GLU A 125 12.87 -8.16 12.63
N ALA A 126 11.87 -8.67 11.91
CA ALA A 126 11.99 -9.02 10.49
C ALA A 126 12.31 -7.78 9.64
N LEU A 127 11.63 -6.65 9.88
CA LEU A 127 11.91 -5.41 9.18
C LEU A 127 13.30 -4.86 9.52
N LEU A 128 13.72 -4.93 10.79
CA LEU A 128 15.08 -4.52 11.20
C LEU A 128 16.16 -5.36 10.52
N ARG A 129 15.99 -6.69 10.50
CA ARG A 129 16.93 -7.60 9.81
C ARG A 129 17.00 -7.28 8.31
N LEU A 130 15.87 -7.05 7.65
CA LEU A 130 15.82 -6.71 6.24
C LEU A 130 16.53 -5.37 5.95
N SER A 131 16.20 -4.33 6.71
CA SER A 131 16.82 -3.01 6.61
C SER A 131 18.34 -3.07 6.78
N ASN A 132 18.82 -3.78 7.80
CA ASN A 132 20.25 -3.93 8.07
C ASN A 132 20.98 -4.73 6.99
N PHE A 133 20.38 -5.85 6.53
CA PHE A 133 20.99 -6.72 5.53
C PHE A 133 21.14 -6.02 4.17
N TYR A 134 20.08 -5.33 3.70
CA TYR A 134 20.08 -4.63 2.42
C TYR A 134 20.57 -3.18 2.51
N ARG A 135 20.88 -2.69 3.71
CA ARG A 135 21.31 -1.30 3.97
C ARG A 135 20.33 -0.27 3.42
N CYS A 136 19.03 -0.55 3.53
CA CYS A 136 17.96 0.36 3.14
C CYS A 136 17.26 0.91 4.39
N HIS A 137 16.91 2.18 4.36
CA HIS A 137 16.10 2.79 5.42
C HIS A 137 14.63 2.38 5.28
N TYR A 138 13.86 2.59 6.33
CA TYR A 138 12.42 2.41 6.28
C TYR A 138 11.69 3.58 6.91
N ARG A 139 10.49 3.85 6.43
CA ARG A 139 9.57 4.86 6.97
C ARG A 139 8.16 4.27 7.01
N PHE A 140 7.41 4.62 8.05
CA PHE A 140 5.98 4.32 8.13
C PHE A 140 5.16 5.54 7.74
N CYS A 141 4.12 5.35 6.94
CA CYS A 141 3.18 6.42 6.61
C CYS A 141 2.51 6.98 7.87
N ASN A 142 2.27 8.28 7.89
CA ASN A 142 1.56 8.91 9.00
C ASN A 142 0.08 8.49 9.00
N ALA A 143 -0.47 8.27 10.20
CA ALA A 143 -1.90 8.06 10.35
C ALA A 143 -2.65 9.30 9.83
N ARG A 144 -3.63 9.12 8.94
CA ARG A 144 -4.44 10.18 8.29
C ARG A 144 -3.77 10.99 7.19
N ALA A 145 -2.56 10.67 6.78
CA ALA A 145 -1.91 11.32 5.63
C ALA A 145 -2.31 10.63 4.31
N GLY A 146 -3.59 10.71 3.93
CA GLY A 146 -4.12 10.11 2.70
C GLY A 146 -3.40 10.58 1.42
N TRP A 147 -2.81 11.78 1.45
CA TRP A 147 -1.98 12.29 0.35
C TRP A 147 -0.62 11.60 0.24
N GLU A 148 -0.07 11.06 1.34
CA GLU A 148 1.17 10.25 1.32
C GLU A 148 0.95 8.86 0.71
N LYS A 149 -0.31 8.37 0.70
CA LYS A 149 -0.71 7.05 0.18
C LYS A 149 -1.25 7.06 -1.25
N GLY A 150 -1.41 8.21 -1.87
CA GLY A 150 -2.13 8.34 -3.14
C GLY A 150 -1.56 7.51 -4.30
N HIS A 151 -0.32 7.07 -4.22
CA HIS A 151 0.32 6.25 -5.25
C HIS A 151 0.13 4.75 -5.02
N VAL A 152 0.22 4.24 -3.79
CA VAL A 152 0.22 2.80 -3.50
C VAL A 152 -1.17 2.16 -3.56
N GLU A 153 -2.20 2.77 -2.97
CA GLU A 153 -3.57 2.21 -3.05
C GLU A 153 -4.04 2.08 -4.50
N ARG A 154 -3.71 3.09 -5.32
CA ARG A 154 -3.96 3.03 -6.77
C ARG A 154 -3.10 1.97 -7.46
N SER A 155 -1.88 1.72 -6.96
CA SER A 155 -0.98 0.73 -7.54
C SER A 155 -1.47 -0.70 -7.33
N VAL A 156 -1.95 -1.06 -6.14
CA VAL A 156 -2.56 -2.38 -5.87
C VAL A 156 -3.74 -2.63 -6.80
N GLU A 157 -4.65 -1.67 -6.91
CA GLU A 157 -5.80 -1.80 -7.80
C GLU A 157 -5.39 -1.86 -9.27
N TYR A 158 -4.44 -1.02 -9.68
CA TYR A 158 -3.91 -1.01 -11.04
C TYR A 158 -3.30 -2.36 -11.41
N VAL A 159 -2.41 -2.91 -10.56
CA VAL A 159 -1.77 -4.21 -10.80
C VAL A 159 -2.82 -5.30 -10.89
N ARG A 160 -3.75 -5.36 -9.95
CA ARG A 160 -4.83 -6.35 -9.95
C ARG A 160 -5.67 -6.29 -11.22
N ARG A 161 -6.06 -5.09 -11.67
CA ARG A 161 -6.83 -4.92 -12.90
C ARG A 161 -6.00 -5.27 -14.12
N LYS A 162 -4.75 -4.82 -14.19
CA LYS A 162 -3.89 -5.06 -15.34
C LYS A 162 -3.61 -6.54 -15.54
N ALA A 163 -3.28 -7.26 -14.47
CA ALA A 163 -2.93 -8.67 -14.53
C ALA A 163 -4.16 -9.60 -14.64
N PHE A 164 -5.26 -9.29 -13.93
CA PHE A 164 -6.33 -10.25 -13.70
C PHE A 164 -7.72 -9.80 -14.19
N SER A 165 -7.84 -8.74 -15.00
CA SER A 165 -9.14 -8.33 -15.53
C SER A 165 -9.69 -9.30 -16.61
N VAL A 166 -8.80 -9.94 -17.35
CA VAL A 166 -9.17 -10.81 -18.48
C VAL A 166 -9.14 -12.29 -18.09
N ARG A 167 -8.14 -12.69 -17.30
CA ARG A 167 -7.94 -14.09 -16.92
C ARG A 167 -7.90 -14.23 -15.40
N LEU A 168 -8.81 -15.04 -14.85
CA LEU A 168 -8.91 -15.35 -13.41
C LEU A 168 -8.72 -16.86 -13.13
N ARG A 169 -8.53 -17.68 -14.15
CA ARG A 169 -8.42 -19.14 -14.05
C ARG A 169 -7.04 -19.57 -14.50
N PHE A 170 -6.35 -20.31 -13.64
CA PHE A 170 -4.98 -20.76 -13.82
C PHE A 170 -4.83 -22.21 -13.38
N ASP A 171 -3.88 -22.92 -13.96
CA ASP A 171 -3.60 -24.31 -13.60
C ASP A 171 -2.82 -24.38 -12.28
N SER A 172 -1.91 -23.44 -12.05
CA SER A 172 -1.09 -23.34 -10.85
C SER A 172 -0.92 -21.91 -10.37
N LEU A 173 -0.37 -21.73 -9.15
CA LEU A 173 0.01 -20.43 -8.64
C LEU A 173 1.17 -19.82 -9.44
N GLU A 174 2.07 -20.66 -9.95
CA GLU A 174 3.18 -20.24 -10.81
C GLU A 174 2.67 -19.67 -12.14
N ASP A 175 1.68 -20.33 -12.77
CA ASP A 175 1.00 -19.82 -13.96
C ASP A 175 0.35 -18.45 -13.69
N ALA A 176 -0.29 -18.28 -12.54
CA ALA A 176 -0.85 -16.98 -12.13
C ALA A 176 0.24 -15.93 -11.85
N GLN A 177 1.40 -16.33 -11.29
CA GLN A 177 2.54 -15.44 -11.05
C GLN A 177 3.17 -14.99 -12.37
N ASN A 178 3.26 -15.86 -13.36
CA ASN A 178 3.80 -15.52 -14.69
C ASN A 178 2.89 -14.55 -15.47
N GLN A 179 1.59 -14.50 -15.12
CA GLN A 179 0.64 -13.52 -15.66
C GLN A 179 0.77 -12.15 -14.98
N LEU A 180 1.26 -12.10 -13.74
CA LEU A 180 1.40 -10.90 -12.94
C LEU A 180 2.63 -10.09 -13.31
#